data_3f0b868917900a0e1103b0db08cd5ee7
#
_entry.id   3f0b868917900a0e1103b0db08cd5ee7
#
_cell.length_a   1.000
_cell.length_b   1.000
_cell.length_c   1.000
_cell.angle_alpha   90.00
_cell.angle_beta   90.00
_cell.angle_gamma   90.00
#
_symmetry.space_group_name_H-M   'P 1'
#
loop_
_entity.id
_entity.type
_entity.pdbx_description
1 polymer ?
#
loop_
_entity_poly.entity_id
_entity_poly.type
_entity_poly.pdbx_seq_one_letter_code
_entity_poly.pdbx_strand_id
1 'polypeptide(L)'
;MGTNRHAEVTWNGSLIEGNGRIDSSTSGVLDSRPLTWKARAEDGPDGTSPEDLIAAAHAGCFAMALSHELATGGTPADELKTSATVTFQPGEGITRIALTVRGRVPGLDEAAFLTAAETAKENCPVSKALAAVPEITLEAGLAG
;
A
#
# COMPACT_ATOMS: atom_id res chain seq x y z
N MET A 1 16.80 3.88 16.86
CA MET A 1 15.96 2.88 17.54
C MET A 1 14.76 2.51 16.70
N GLY A 2 14.51 1.21 16.59
CA GLY A 2 13.36 0.72 15.87
C GLY A 2 12.07 0.80 16.68
N THR A 3 10.94 0.84 15.99
CA THR A 3 9.62 0.68 16.60
C THR A 3 9.01 -0.63 16.15
N ASN A 4 8.26 -1.27 17.03
CA ASN A 4 7.64 -2.56 16.75
C ASN A 4 6.13 -2.40 16.55
N ARG A 5 5.61 -3.14 15.59
CA ARG A 5 4.17 -3.28 15.40
C ARG A 5 3.85 -4.77 15.33
N HIS A 6 2.75 -5.15 15.94
CA HIS A 6 2.39 -6.56 16.13
C HIS A 6 0.94 -6.78 15.71
N ALA A 7 0.67 -7.95 15.16
CA ALA A 7 -0.69 -8.39 14.91
C ALA A 7 -0.76 -9.91 15.10
N GLU A 8 -1.91 -10.39 15.53
CA GLU A 8 -2.20 -11.81 15.70
C GLU A 8 -3.38 -12.20 14.80
N VAL A 9 -3.30 -13.38 14.22
CA VAL A 9 -4.32 -13.92 13.33
C VAL A 9 -4.62 -15.35 13.74
N THR A 10 -5.90 -15.69 13.75
CA THR A 10 -6.36 -17.08 13.90
C THR A 10 -6.99 -17.52 12.59
N TRP A 11 -6.60 -18.69 12.09
CA TRP A 11 -7.21 -19.34 10.94
C TRP A 11 -7.79 -20.69 11.37
N ASN A 12 -9.02 -20.96 10.97
CA ASN A 12 -9.69 -22.22 11.28
C ASN A 12 -10.10 -22.93 9.99
N GLY A 13 -9.74 -24.20 9.89
CA GLY A 13 -10.13 -25.04 8.76
C GLY A 13 -9.17 -25.03 7.59
N SER A 14 -9.63 -25.54 6.46
CA SER A 14 -8.86 -25.58 5.22
C SER A 14 -8.73 -24.18 4.60
N LEU A 15 -7.88 -24.06 3.60
CA LEU A 15 -7.70 -22.78 2.92
C LEU A 15 -9.00 -22.27 2.28
N ILE A 16 -9.68 -23.15 1.56
CA ILE A 16 -10.85 -22.75 0.76
C ILE A 16 -12.13 -22.65 1.59
N GLU A 17 -12.36 -23.63 2.45
CA GLU A 17 -13.58 -23.71 3.26
C GLU A 17 -13.45 -23.05 4.64
N GLY A 18 -12.23 -22.76 5.06
CA GLY A 18 -11.97 -22.15 6.35
C GLY A 18 -12.19 -20.65 6.37
N ASN A 19 -11.88 -20.07 7.50
CA ASN A 19 -11.96 -18.62 7.70
C ASN A 19 -10.93 -18.16 8.71
N GLY A 20 -10.56 -16.91 8.61
CA GLY A 20 -9.61 -16.28 9.49
C GLY A 20 -10.12 -14.98 10.08
N ARG A 21 -9.40 -14.51 11.04
CA ARG A 21 -9.66 -13.23 11.69
C ARG A 21 -8.36 -12.63 12.19
N ILE A 22 -8.20 -11.34 12.03
CA ILE A 22 -7.17 -10.60 12.74
C ILE A 22 -7.68 -10.40 14.16
N ASP A 23 -7.05 -11.06 15.12
CA ASP A 23 -7.50 -11.01 16.52
C ASP A 23 -7.15 -9.68 17.16
N SER A 24 -5.93 -9.21 16.94
CA SER A 24 -5.44 -7.96 17.51
C SER A 24 -4.36 -7.34 16.66
N SER A 25 -4.17 -6.04 16.80
CA SER A 25 -3.06 -5.29 16.25
C SER A 25 -2.61 -4.22 17.24
N THR A 26 -1.37 -3.78 17.12
CA THR A 26 -0.82 -2.74 17.99
C THR A 26 -1.69 -1.49 18.03
N SER A 27 -2.22 -1.06 16.88
CA SER A 27 -3.09 0.12 16.80
C SER A 27 -4.53 -0.15 17.23
N GLY A 28 -4.96 -1.40 17.26
CA GLY A 28 -6.35 -1.80 17.47
C GLY A 28 -7.25 -1.63 16.25
N VAL A 29 -6.78 -0.95 15.20
CA VAL A 29 -7.60 -0.61 14.02
C VAL A 29 -8.01 -1.85 13.23
N LEU A 30 -7.17 -2.88 13.25
CA LEU A 30 -7.40 -4.12 12.49
C LEU A 30 -8.11 -5.19 13.30
N ASP A 31 -8.40 -4.93 14.57
CA ASP A 31 -8.99 -5.93 15.47
C ASP A 31 -10.33 -6.44 14.95
N SER A 32 -10.51 -7.75 15.02
CA SER A 32 -11.73 -8.48 14.62
C SER A 32 -12.06 -8.42 13.12
N ARG A 33 -11.10 -8.04 12.26
CA ARG A 33 -11.33 -8.01 10.82
C ARG A 33 -11.22 -9.41 10.23
N PRO A 34 -12.23 -9.85 9.44
CA PRO A 34 -12.20 -11.19 8.84
C PRO A 34 -11.22 -11.29 7.70
N LEU A 35 -10.52 -12.42 7.61
CA LEU A 35 -9.65 -12.80 6.51
C LEU A 35 -10.24 -14.02 5.82
N THR A 36 -10.39 -13.98 4.50
CA THR A 36 -10.96 -15.11 3.75
C THR A 36 -10.17 -15.38 2.48
N TRP A 37 -10.16 -16.65 2.06
CA TRP A 37 -9.62 -17.02 0.76
C TRP A 37 -10.39 -16.33 -0.37
N LYS A 38 -11.70 -16.23 -0.22
CA LYS A 38 -12.57 -15.60 -1.21
C LYS A 38 -12.19 -14.13 -1.46
N ALA A 39 -11.93 -13.39 -0.39
CA ALA A 39 -11.47 -11.99 -0.51
C ALA A 39 -10.09 -11.88 -1.15
N ARG A 40 -9.28 -12.93 -1.10
CA ARG A 40 -7.95 -12.96 -1.69
C ARG A 40 -7.97 -13.35 -3.17
N ALA A 41 -8.75 -14.37 -3.51
CA ALA A 41 -8.69 -15.03 -4.82
C ALA A 41 -9.86 -14.70 -5.75
N GLU A 42 -10.92 -14.11 -5.23
CA GLU A 42 -12.14 -13.79 -5.99
C GLU A 42 -12.53 -12.33 -5.76
N ASP A 43 -13.27 -11.77 -6.70
CA ASP A 43 -13.85 -10.43 -6.54
C ASP A 43 -15.07 -10.51 -5.60
N GLY A 44 -15.00 -9.80 -4.47
CA GLY A 44 -16.12 -9.78 -3.55
C GLY A 44 -15.79 -9.13 -2.20
N PRO A 45 -16.82 -8.67 -1.50
CA PRO A 45 -16.65 -7.88 -0.28
C PRO A 45 -16.53 -8.69 1.01
N ASP A 46 -16.35 -10.00 0.95
CA ASP A 46 -16.42 -10.89 2.11
C ASP A 46 -15.12 -10.91 2.92
N GLY A 47 -14.83 -9.82 3.61
CA GLY A 47 -13.66 -9.71 4.47
C GLY A 47 -12.49 -9.00 3.80
N THR A 48 -11.31 -9.13 4.40
CA THR A 48 -10.09 -8.58 3.86
C THR A 48 -9.12 -9.68 3.43
N SER A 49 -7.99 -9.27 2.86
CA SER A 49 -6.95 -10.17 2.38
C SER A 49 -5.57 -9.61 2.74
N PRO A 50 -4.53 -10.45 2.74
CA PRO A 50 -3.16 -9.95 2.89
C PRO A 50 -2.82 -8.87 1.86
N GLU A 51 -3.28 -9.03 0.61
CA GLU A 51 -3.01 -8.10 -0.48
C GLU A 51 -3.70 -6.75 -0.28
N ASP A 52 -4.90 -6.75 0.29
CA ASP A 52 -5.62 -5.53 0.67
C ASP A 52 -4.82 -4.75 1.72
N LEU A 53 -4.30 -5.44 2.73
CA LEU A 53 -3.46 -4.84 3.77
C LEU A 53 -2.14 -4.32 3.22
N ILE A 54 -1.52 -5.05 2.30
CA ILE A 54 -0.30 -4.62 1.60
C ILE A 54 -0.59 -3.36 0.78
N ALA A 55 -1.70 -3.32 0.06
CA ALA A 55 -2.10 -2.17 -0.73
C ALA A 55 -2.24 -0.92 0.15
N ALA A 56 -2.93 -1.03 1.27
CA ALA A 56 -3.09 0.07 2.21
C ALA A 56 -1.73 0.53 2.78
N ALA A 57 -0.89 -0.41 3.18
CA ALA A 57 0.45 -0.13 3.71
C ALA A 57 1.31 0.59 2.65
N HIS A 58 1.31 0.10 1.42
CA HIS A 58 2.15 0.65 0.34
C HIS A 58 1.67 2.04 -0.07
N ALA A 59 0.38 2.22 -0.28
CA ALA A 59 -0.18 3.54 -0.61
C ALA A 59 0.11 4.57 0.49
N GLY A 60 -0.06 4.18 1.75
CA GLY A 60 0.21 5.05 2.89
C GLY A 60 1.68 5.42 3.02
N CYS A 61 2.56 4.44 2.94
CA CYS A 61 4.01 4.67 3.04
C CYS A 61 4.52 5.54 1.88
N PHE A 62 4.06 5.27 0.67
CA PHE A 62 4.41 6.07 -0.50
C PHE A 62 3.95 7.52 -0.35
N ALA A 63 2.71 7.75 0.12
CA ALA A 63 2.19 9.09 0.37
C ALA A 63 3.06 9.84 1.39
N MET A 64 3.45 9.18 2.47
CA MET A 64 4.31 9.78 3.50
C MET A 64 5.70 10.10 2.95
N ALA A 65 6.29 9.20 2.17
CA ALA A 65 7.60 9.41 1.56
C ALA A 65 7.56 10.59 0.57
N LEU A 66 6.52 10.67 -0.24
CA LEU A 66 6.36 11.77 -1.20
C LEU A 66 6.10 13.10 -0.50
N SER A 67 5.28 13.11 0.54
CA SER A 67 5.04 14.31 1.35
C SER A 67 6.35 14.84 1.94
N HIS A 68 7.19 13.95 2.46
CA HIS A 68 8.50 14.32 2.98
C HIS A 68 9.43 14.87 1.89
N GLU A 69 9.48 14.21 0.75
CA GLU A 69 10.31 14.63 -0.40
C GLU A 69 9.93 16.03 -0.87
N LEU A 70 8.65 16.29 -1.05
CA LEU A 70 8.14 17.58 -1.49
C LEU A 70 8.42 18.69 -0.47
N ALA A 71 8.20 18.43 0.80
CA ALA A 71 8.47 19.40 1.87
C ALA A 71 9.97 19.73 1.97
N THR A 72 10.83 18.72 1.88
CA THR A 72 12.28 18.88 1.88
C THR A 72 12.76 19.72 0.68
N GLY A 73 12.10 19.57 -0.45
CA GLY A 73 12.37 20.36 -1.65
C GLY A 73 11.80 21.79 -1.63
N GLY A 74 11.11 22.17 -0.58
CA GLY A 74 10.55 23.52 -0.41
C GLY A 74 9.14 23.72 -0.95
N THR A 75 8.50 22.67 -1.46
CA THR A 75 7.12 22.73 -1.99
C THR A 75 6.23 21.67 -1.34
N PRO A 76 5.84 21.88 -0.07
CA PRO A 76 4.96 20.92 0.62
C PRO A 76 3.62 20.77 -0.10
N ALA A 77 3.10 19.56 -0.13
CA ALA A 77 1.81 19.27 -0.76
C ALA A 77 0.66 19.74 0.12
N ASP A 78 -0.38 20.27 -0.51
CA ASP A 78 -1.67 20.51 0.16
C ASP A 78 -2.44 19.19 0.31
N GLU A 79 -2.37 18.34 -0.71
CA GLU A 79 -3.06 17.06 -0.71
C GLU A 79 -2.35 16.07 -1.63
N LEU A 80 -2.26 14.82 -1.20
CA LEU A 80 -1.81 13.71 -2.03
C LEU A 80 -2.85 12.60 -1.95
N LYS A 81 -3.43 12.24 -3.08
CA LYS A 81 -4.30 11.06 -3.20
C LYS A 81 -3.49 9.94 -3.82
N THR A 82 -3.21 8.91 -3.04
CA THR A 82 -2.42 7.77 -3.49
C THR A 82 -3.28 6.51 -3.52
N SER A 83 -2.94 5.62 -4.43
CA SER A 83 -3.52 4.29 -4.47
C SER A 83 -2.45 3.26 -4.76
N ALA A 84 -2.69 2.04 -4.34
CA ALA A 84 -1.89 0.89 -4.70
C ALA A 84 -2.83 -0.24 -5.07
N THR A 85 -2.58 -0.88 -6.20
CA THR A 85 -3.29 -2.07 -6.62
C THR A 85 -2.31 -3.23 -6.59
N VAL A 86 -2.55 -4.20 -5.72
CA VAL A 86 -1.72 -5.39 -5.55
C VAL A 86 -2.40 -6.56 -6.27
N THR A 87 -1.71 -7.14 -7.22
CA THR A 87 -2.23 -8.30 -7.98
C THR A 87 -1.72 -9.59 -7.36
N PHE A 88 -2.65 -10.43 -6.92
CA PHE A 88 -2.39 -11.78 -6.47
C PHE A 88 -2.82 -12.76 -7.57
N GLN A 89 -1.88 -13.60 -8.02
CA GLN A 89 -2.15 -14.63 -9.01
C GLN A 89 -1.98 -16.01 -8.34
N PRO A 90 -3.06 -16.79 -8.16
CA PRO A 90 -2.92 -18.13 -7.58
C PRO A 90 -1.87 -18.95 -8.32
N GLY A 91 -0.97 -19.59 -7.56
CA GLY A 91 0.14 -20.35 -8.10
C GLY A 91 1.41 -19.55 -8.39
N GLU A 92 1.30 -18.25 -8.54
CA GLU A 92 2.46 -17.37 -8.81
C GLU A 92 2.77 -16.43 -7.64
N GLY A 93 1.75 -16.01 -6.88
CA GLY A 93 1.88 -15.10 -5.77
C GLY A 93 1.55 -13.65 -6.15
N ILE A 94 2.22 -12.71 -5.50
CA ILE A 94 2.05 -11.28 -5.78
C ILE A 94 2.94 -10.93 -6.97
N THR A 95 2.30 -10.62 -8.10
CA THR A 95 3.01 -10.44 -9.38
C THR A 95 3.22 -8.97 -9.74
N ARG A 96 2.39 -8.08 -9.22
CA ARG A 96 2.45 -6.66 -9.59
C ARG A 96 1.88 -5.78 -8.50
N ILE A 97 2.46 -4.59 -8.36
CA ILE A 97 1.89 -3.50 -7.58
C ILE A 97 1.87 -2.26 -8.47
N ALA A 98 0.69 -1.66 -8.66
CA ALA A 98 0.53 -0.42 -9.39
C ALA A 98 0.26 0.71 -8.42
N LEU A 99 1.17 1.67 -8.34
CA LEU A 99 1.03 2.88 -7.52
C LEU A 99 0.53 4.02 -8.39
N THR A 100 -0.43 4.79 -7.89
CA THR A 100 -0.86 6.03 -8.52
C THR A 100 -0.86 7.16 -7.49
N VAL A 101 -0.63 8.38 -7.95
CA VAL A 101 -0.78 9.57 -7.12
C VAL A 101 -1.28 10.75 -7.93
N ARG A 102 -2.21 11.51 -7.34
CA ARG A 102 -2.63 12.82 -7.78
C ARG A 102 -2.37 13.80 -6.65
N GLY A 103 -1.60 14.86 -6.92
CA GLY A 103 -1.18 15.81 -5.91
C GLY A 103 -1.61 17.23 -6.19
N ARG A 104 -1.95 17.96 -5.13
CA ARG A 104 -2.04 19.42 -5.17
C ARG A 104 -0.82 19.97 -4.47
N VAL A 105 0.08 20.55 -5.25
CA VAL A 105 1.38 21.04 -4.77
C VAL A 105 1.62 22.44 -5.34
N PRO A 106 1.24 23.49 -4.60
CA PRO A 106 1.44 24.85 -5.08
C PRO A 106 2.93 25.13 -5.41
N GLY A 107 3.15 25.73 -6.57
CA GLY A 107 4.48 26.12 -7.00
C GLY A 107 5.33 25.04 -7.67
N LEU A 108 4.77 23.87 -7.91
CA LEU A 108 5.49 22.76 -8.53
C LEU A 108 4.90 22.41 -9.90
N ASP A 109 5.76 22.17 -10.89
CA ASP A 109 5.32 21.72 -12.21
C ASP A 109 5.22 20.19 -12.30
N GLU A 110 4.58 19.70 -13.38
CA GLU A 110 4.35 18.28 -13.63
C GLU A 110 5.64 17.45 -13.64
N ALA A 111 6.67 17.94 -14.32
CA ALA A 111 7.93 17.21 -14.44
C ALA A 111 8.64 17.06 -13.08
N ALA A 112 8.65 18.12 -12.29
CA ALA A 112 9.25 18.09 -10.96
C ALA A 112 8.44 17.20 -10.01
N PHE A 113 7.12 17.20 -10.13
CA PHE A 113 6.26 16.31 -9.35
C PHE A 113 6.54 14.84 -9.67
N LEU A 114 6.63 14.50 -10.95
CA LEU A 114 6.96 13.13 -11.38
C LEU A 114 8.31 12.69 -10.83
N THR A 115 9.33 13.54 -10.91
CA THR A 115 10.66 13.23 -10.37
C THR A 115 10.60 12.97 -8.85
N ALA A 116 9.89 13.81 -8.11
CA ALA A 116 9.71 13.62 -6.67
C ALA A 116 8.97 12.31 -6.36
N ALA A 117 7.94 11.99 -7.15
CA ALA A 117 7.17 10.75 -6.96
C ALA A 117 8.02 9.51 -7.24
N GLU A 118 8.86 9.52 -8.26
CA GLU A 118 9.79 8.43 -8.57
C GLU A 118 10.80 8.23 -7.45
N THR A 119 11.37 9.31 -6.93
CA THR A 119 12.29 9.27 -5.80
C THR A 119 11.62 8.70 -4.55
N ALA A 120 10.39 9.14 -4.27
CA ALA A 120 9.61 8.64 -3.13
C ALA A 120 9.30 7.16 -3.27
N LYS A 121 8.95 6.70 -4.46
CA LYS A 121 8.71 5.27 -4.73
C LYS A 121 9.96 4.44 -4.40
N GLU A 122 11.13 4.87 -4.84
CA GLU A 122 12.38 4.16 -4.61
C GLU A 122 12.78 4.15 -3.13
N ASN A 123 12.56 5.25 -2.43
CA ASN A 123 12.97 5.41 -1.04
C ASN A 123 11.93 4.94 -0.02
N CYS A 124 10.71 4.71 -0.43
CA CYS A 124 9.64 4.21 0.43
C CYS A 124 10.05 2.87 1.07
N PRO A 125 10.08 2.77 2.41
CA PRO A 125 10.48 1.52 3.07
C PRO A 125 9.65 0.30 2.68
N VAL A 126 8.36 0.48 2.38
CA VAL A 126 7.51 -0.62 1.93
C VAL A 126 7.88 -1.05 0.51
N SER A 127 8.18 -0.12 -0.40
CA SER A 127 8.70 -0.46 -1.74
C SER A 127 9.99 -1.27 -1.63
N LYS A 128 10.88 -0.89 -0.73
CA LYS A 128 12.14 -1.62 -0.50
C LYS A 128 11.87 -3.02 0.05
N ALA A 129 10.96 -3.14 1.00
CA ALA A 129 10.58 -4.43 1.57
C ALA A 129 9.94 -5.36 0.54
N LEU A 130 9.21 -4.80 -0.43
CA LEU A 130 8.51 -5.53 -1.47
C LEU A 130 9.30 -5.61 -2.79
N ALA A 131 10.60 -5.34 -2.77
CA ALA A 131 11.43 -5.31 -3.97
C ALA A 131 11.45 -6.63 -4.77
N ALA A 132 11.07 -7.74 -4.14
CA ALA A 132 10.96 -9.03 -4.82
C ALA A 132 9.72 -9.16 -5.71
N VAL A 133 8.76 -8.24 -5.61
CA VAL A 133 7.61 -8.21 -6.52
C VAL A 133 8.12 -7.89 -7.92
N PRO A 134 7.80 -8.72 -8.93
CA PRO A 134 8.39 -8.57 -10.26
C PRO A 134 8.17 -7.22 -10.92
N GLU A 135 7.04 -6.58 -10.64
CA GLU A 135 6.69 -5.31 -11.27
C GLU A 135 6.04 -4.37 -10.26
N ILE A 136 6.68 -3.22 -10.04
CA ILE A 136 6.10 -2.12 -9.26
C ILE A 136 6.09 -0.89 -10.16
N THR A 137 4.90 -0.45 -10.56
CA THR A 137 4.74 0.68 -11.49
C THR A 137 4.27 1.93 -10.77
N LEU A 138 4.46 3.08 -11.40
CA LEU A 138 4.03 4.37 -10.88
C LEU A 138 3.38 5.21 -11.98
N GLU A 139 2.23 5.77 -11.66
CA GLU A 139 1.59 6.80 -12.46
C GLU A 139 1.34 8.01 -11.56
N ALA A 140 1.94 9.14 -11.89
CA ALA A 140 1.91 10.34 -11.06
C ALA A 140 1.51 11.56 -11.88
N GLY A 141 0.69 12.43 -11.30
CA GLY A 141 0.30 13.69 -11.92
C GLY A 141 -0.25 14.68 -10.92
N LEU A 142 -0.19 15.96 -11.28
CA LEU A 142 -0.81 17.01 -10.50
C LEU A 142 -2.31 17.02 -10.74
N ALA A 143 -3.06 17.29 -9.68
CA ALA A 143 -4.49 17.49 -9.75
C ALA A 143 -4.74 18.89 -10.29
N GLY A 144 -5.49 18.97 -11.37
CA GLY A 144 -5.94 20.11 -12.13
C GLY A 144 -5.68 21.51 -11.69
#